data_b43b7229246498d9b8b6a593d8a9fb3a
#
_entry.id   b43b7229246498d9b8b6a593d8a9fb3a
#
_cell.length_a   1.000
_cell.length_b   1.000
_cell.length_c   1.000
_cell.angle_alpha   90.00
_cell.angle_beta   90.00
_cell.angle_gamma   90.00
#
_symmetry.space_group_name_H-M   'P 1'
#
loop_
_entity.id
_entity.type
_entity.pdbx_description
1 polymer ?
#
loop_
_entity_poly.entity_id
_entity_poly.type
_entity_poly.pdbx_seq_one_letter_code
_entity_poly.pdbx_strand_id
1 'polypeptide(L)'
;MEELAAHAAPFLSSLTPERREAFVLRVERWAPDLLEGLAVFGDEALARATAERLVEVAARAYAARPDDLHTLDARRLLRPGWVQDPAMFGYACYTERFAGDLAGLERRVDHLERLGVTYLHLMPLLEPREGDNDGGYAVKDYRRVRPDLGDRDDLRAAATMLRGRGISLCVDLVLNHVAREHAWAAAARAGDRTYRDYFLVFDDRTTPDAYEATLPEVFPDFAPGSFTWDDELAGWVWTTFNDYQWDLDWSNPAVLCEFAEIILALANLGVEVFRLDAIAFLWKRMGTDCQNQPEVHELTRALRTVARIAAPAVLFKAEAIV
;
A
#
# COMPACT_ATOMS: atom_id res chain seq x y z
N MET A 1 -6.48 -21.32 -14.49
CA MET A 1 -6.88 -20.95 -13.09
C MET A 1 -6.38 -22.00 -12.10
N GLU A 2 -6.60 -23.30 -12.35
CA GLU A 2 -6.01 -24.37 -11.53
C GLU A 2 -4.48 -24.27 -11.41
N GLU A 3 -3.79 -23.87 -12.47
CA GLU A 3 -2.35 -23.68 -12.46
C GLU A 3 -1.92 -22.55 -11.49
N LEU A 4 -2.64 -21.43 -11.45
CA LEU A 4 -2.35 -20.34 -10.48
C LEU A 4 -2.54 -20.82 -9.04
N ALA A 5 -3.60 -21.59 -8.77
CA ALA A 5 -3.82 -22.15 -7.45
C ALA A 5 -2.73 -23.17 -7.04
N ALA A 6 -2.15 -23.88 -8.02
CA ALA A 6 -1.06 -24.82 -7.76
C ALA A 6 0.22 -24.13 -7.21
N HIS A 7 0.50 -22.88 -7.61
CA HIS A 7 1.62 -22.10 -7.06
C HIS A 7 1.46 -21.81 -5.55
N ALA A 8 0.24 -21.76 -5.04
CA ALA A 8 -0.03 -21.56 -3.62
C ALA A 8 0.21 -22.80 -2.75
N ALA A 9 0.09 -24.00 -3.33
CA ALA A 9 0.04 -25.26 -2.59
C ALA A 9 1.19 -25.49 -1.58
N PRO A 10 2.46 -25.16 -1.91
CA PRO A 10 3.59 -25.33 -0.97
C PRO A 10 3.43 -24.52 0.31
N PHE A 11 2.82 -23.33 0.22
CA PHE A 11 2.69 -22.37 1.33
C PHE A 11 1.47 -22.66 2.22
N LEU A 12 0.53 -23.48 1.76
CA LEU A 12 -0.72 -23.79 2.45
C LEU A 12 -0.66 -25.10 3.25
N SER A 13 0.46 -25.80 3.23
CA SER A 13 0.60 -27.14 3.81
C SER A 13 0.31 -27.22 5.32
N SER A 14 0.58 -26.13 6.06
CA SER A 14 0.33 -26.02 7.52
C SER A 14 -1.13 -25.74 7.88
N LEU A 15 -1.97 -25.40 6.91
CA LEU A 15 -3.38 -25.06 7.14
C LEU A 15 -4.28 -26.28 7.17
N THR A 16 -5.45 -26.16 7.82
CA THR A 16 -6.50 -27.19 7.75
C THR A 16 -7.02 -27.35 6.31
N PRO A 17 -7.59 -28.53 5.97
CA PRO A 17 -8.17 -28.75 4.64
C PRO A 17 -9.17 -27.67 4.22
N GLU A 18 -10.05 -27.26 5.15
CA GLU A 18 -11.11 -26.28 4.91
C GLU A 18 -10.51 -24.88 4.59
N ARG A 19 -9.44 -24.49 5.29
CA ARG A 19 -8.74 -23.23 5.01
C ARG A 19 -8.02 -23.27 3.67
N ARG A 20 -7.40 -24.39 3.34
CA ARG A 20 -6.77 -24.56 2.02
C ARG A 20 -7.79 -24.45 0.90
N GLU A 21 -8.91 -25.16 1.03
CA GLU A 21 -9.99 -25.13 0.05
C GLU A 21 -10.56 -23.70 -0.08
N ALA A 22 -10.82 -23.02 1.02
CA ALA A 22 -11.31 -21.64 1.00
C ALA A 22 -10.34 -20.68 0.28
N PHE A 23 -9.03 -20.85 0.42
CA PHE A 23 -8.04 -20.07 -0.31
C PHE A 23 -8.07 -20.39 -1.81
N VAL A 24 -8.05 -21.65 -2.17
CA VAL A 24 -8.08 -22.12 -3.58
C VAL A 24 -9.33 -21.57 -4.27
N LEU A 25 -10.51 -21.72 -3.68
CA LEU A 25 -11.77 -21.20 -4.22
C LEU A 25 -11.73 -19.67 -4.44
N ARG A 26 -11.04 -18.92 -3.57
CA ARG A 26 -10.85 -17.48 -3.77
C ARG A 26 -9.91 -17.18 -4.93
N VAL A 27 -8.81 -17.93 -5.07
CA VAL A 27 -7.92 -17.80 -6.23
C VAL A 27 -8.69 -18.07 -7.51
N GLU A 28 -9.41 -19.19 -7.60
CA GLU A 28 -10.21 -19.55 -8.78
C GLU A 28 -11.25 -18.47 -9.13
N ARG A 29 -11.92 -17.93 -8.12
CA ARG A 29 -12.91 -16.88 -8.30
C ARG A 29 -12.32 -15.58 -8.81
N TRP A 30 -11.17 -15.16 -8.26
CA TRP A 30 -10.60 -13.83 -8.46
C TRP A 30 -9.44 -13.80 -9.46
N ALA A 31 -8.95 -14.94 -9.94
CA ALA A 31 -7.90 -14.99 -10.94
C ALA A 31 -8.23 -14.22 -12.24
N PRO A 32 -9.48 -14.23 -12.78
CA PRO A 32 -9.82 -13.42 -13.93
C PRO A 32 -9.63 -11.92 -13.68
N ASP A 33 -10.12 -11.41 -12.55
CA ASP A 33 -9.94 -9.98 -12.18
C ASP A 33 -8.46 -9.62 -11.96
N LEU A 34 -7.66 -10.55 -11.42
CA LEU A 34 -6.23 -10.37 -11.24
C LEU A 34 -5.52 -10.24 -12.59
N LEU A 35 -5.77 -11.17 -13.50
CA LEU A 35 -5.15 -11.16 -14.84
C LEU A 35 -5.59 -9.96 -15.66
N GLU A 36 -6.86 -9.55 -15.55
CA GLU A 36 -7.37 -8.33 -16.19
C GLU A 36 -6.61 -7.09 -15.68
N GLY A 37 -6.44 -6.93 -14.37
CA GLY A 37 -5.67 -5.81 -13.81
C GLY A 37 -4.19 -5.84 -14.21
N LEU A 38 -3.60 -7.04 -14.37
CA LEU A 38 -2.20 -7.20 -14.77
C LEU A 38 -1.96 -7.02 -16.29
N ALA A 39 -3.02 -7.00 -17.09
CA ALA A 39 -2.92 -6.68 -18.52
C ALA A 39 -2.34 -5.28 -18.78
N VAL A 40 -2.32 -4.41 -17.78
CA VAL A 40 -1.67 -3.09 -17.80
C VAL A 40 -0.19 -3.16 -18.21
N PHE A 41 0.50 -4.26 -17.93
CA PHE A 41 1.91 -4.44 -18.28
C PHE A 41 2.14 -4.77 -19.78
N GLY A 42 1.07 -4.96 -20.57
CA GLY A 42 1.14 -5.11 -22.03
C GLY A 42 1.72 -6.43 -22.56
N ASP A 43 2.24 -7.29 -21.69
CA ASP A 43 2.80 -8.61 -22.05
C ASP A 43 2.08 -9.72 -21.26
N GLU A 44 1.48 -10.68 -21.96
CA GLU A 44 0.69 -11.75 -21.35
C GLU A 44 1.54 -12.71 -20.49
N ALA A 45 2.78 -13.01 -20.91
CA ALA A 45 3.67 -13.86 -20.16
C ALA A 45 4.15 -13.16 -18.87
N LEU A 46 4.44 -11.86 -18.95
CA LEU A 46 4.80 -11.05 -17.79
C LEU A 46 3.63 -10.93 -16.82
N ALA A 47 2.42 -10.66 -17.32
CA ALA A 47 1.20 -10.59 -16.49
C ALA A 47 0.96 -11.93 -15.78
N ARG A 48 1.14 -13.07 -16.46
CA ARG A 48 1.00 -14.40 -15.88
C ARG A 48 2.05 -14.67 -14.79
N ALA A 49 3.32 -14.42 -15.07
CA ALA A 49 4.40 -14.60 -14.09
C ALA A 49 4.19 -13.70 -12.85
N THR A 50 3.69 -12.48 -13.05
CA THR A 50 3.33 -11.57 -11.97
C THR A 50 2.15 -12.10 -11.15
N ALA A 51 1.12 -12.67 -11.81
CA ALA A 51 -0.02 -13.28 -11.12
C ALA A 51 0.41 -14.47 -10.27
N GLU A 52 1.29 -15.32 -10.77
CA GLU A 52 1.86 -16.47 -10.04
C GLU A 52 2.57 -15.99 -8.76
N ARG A 53 3.44 -14.99 -8.87
CA ARG A 53 4.12 -14.40 -7.72
C ARG A 53 3.16 -13.75 -6.73
N LEU A 54 2.16 -13.04 -7.19
CA LEU A 54 1.15 -12.43 -6.31
C LEU A 54 0.30 -13.47 -5.57
N VAL A 55 -0.01 -14.59 -6.21
CA VAL A 55 -0.69 -15.72 -5.57
C VAL A 55 0.19 -16.39 -4.50
N GLU A 56 1.50 -16.52 -4.74
CA GLU A 56 2.44 -16.98 -3.70
C GLU A 56 2.49 -16.02 -2.51
N VAL A 57 2.60 -14.72 -2.76
CA VAL A 57 2.57 -13.67 -1.70
C VAL A 57 1.28 -13.77 -0.90
N ALA A 58 0.15 -13.89 -1.58
CA ALA A 58 -1.16 -14.06 -0.96
C ALA A 58 -1.24 -15.34 -0.11
N ALA A 59 -0.71 -16.46 -0.60
CA ALA A 59 -0.71 -17.74 0.11
C ALA A 59 0.12 -17.70 1.39
N ARG A 60 1.32 -17.13 1.34
CA ARG A 60 2.18 -16.94 2.51
C ARG A 60 1.49 -16.06 3.57
N ALA A 61 0.93 -14.94 3.13
CA ALA A 61 0.23 -14.03 4.03
C ALA A 61 -1.02 -14.66 4.64
N TYR A 62 -1.79 -15.41 3.85
CA TYR A 62 -2.98 -16.13 4.33
C TYR A 62 -2.62 -17.23 5.33
N ALA A 63 -1.54 -17.98 5.09
CA ALA A 63 -1.06 -19.01 6.01
C ALA A 63 -0.56 -18.43 7.35
N ALA A 64 0.02 -17.23 7.32
CA ALA A 64 0.50 -16.51 8.50
C ALA A 64 -0.58 -15.64 9.18
N ARG A 65 -1.80 -15.60 8.62
CA ARG A 65 -2.87 -14.73 9.13
C ARG A 65 -3.42 -15.23 10.46
N PRO A 66 -3.52 -14.37 11.51
CA PRO A 66 -4.07 -14.73 12.81
C PRO A 66 -5.51 -15.25 12.75
N ASP A 67 -5.89 -16.15 13.66
CA ASP A 67 -7.21 -16.79 13.70
C ASP A 67 -8.37 -15.81 13.92
N ASP A 68 -8.16 -14.78 14.73
CA ASP A 68 -9.14 -13.72 14.96
C ASP A 68 -9.39 -12.89 13.70
N LEU A 69 -8.36 -12.70 12.88
CA LEU A 69 -8.47 -12.02 11.59
C LEU A 69 -9.13 -12.92 10.52
N HIS A 70 -8.89 -14.23 10.52
CA HIS A 70 -9.67 -15.16 9.71
C HIS A 70 -11.16 -15.13 10.08
N THR A 71 -11.47 -15.01 11.37
CA THR A 71 -12.86 -14.86 11.86
C THR A 71 -13.47 -13.55 11.39
N LEU A 72 -12.69 -12.45 11.41
CA LEU A 72 -13.11 -11.16 10.86
C LEU A 72 -13.40 -11.25 9.37
N ASP A 73 -12.53 -11.92 8.61
CA ASP A 73 -12.69 -12.15 7.17
C ASP A 73 -14.02 -12.86 6.86
N ALA A 74 -14.29 -13.95 7.55
CA ALA A 74 -15.53 -14.71 7.37
C ALA A 74 -16.78 -13.85 7.68
N ARG A 75 -16.74 -13.08 8.78
CA ARG A 75 -17.86 -12.19 9.16
C ARG A 75 -18.10 -11.10 8.11
N ARG A 76 -17.05 -10.50 7.56
CA ARG A 76 -17.17 -9.43 6.55
C ARG A 76 -17.57 -9.93 5.18
N LEU A 77 -17.16 -11.14 4.80
CA LEU A 77 -17.68 -11.80 3.60
C LEU A 77 -19.21 -12.00 3.64
N LEU A 78 -19.77 -12.24 4.83
CA LEU A 78 -21.23 -12.33 5.02
C LEU A 78 -21.93 -10.96 5.06
N ARG A 79 -21.18 -9.87 5.24
CA ARG A 79 -21.68 -8.49 5.30
C ARG A 79 -20.78 -7.55 4.45
N PRO A 80 -20.74 -7.73 3.13
CA PRO A 80 -19.80 -7.01 2.27
C PRO A 80 -20.01 -5.49 2.23
N GLY A 81 -21.22 -5.02 2.54
CA GLY A 81 -21.57 -3.60 2.64
C GLY A 81 -21.30 -2.96 4.01
N TRP A 82 -20.53 -3.59 4.89
CA TRP A 82 -20.32 -3.09 6.26
C TRP A 82 -19.80 -1.65 6.33
N VAL A 83 -18.96 -1.25 5.38
CA VAL A 83 -18.39 0.11 5.31
C VAL A 83 -19.42 1.16 4.85
N GLN A 84 -20.50 0.73 4.21
CA GLN A 84 -21.60 1.58 3.73
C GLN A 84 -22.76 1.65 4.74
N ASP A 85 -22.59 1.05 5.92
CA ASP A 85 -23.60 1.12 6.98
C ASP A 85 -23.79 2.59 7.39
N PRO A 86 -25.02 3.11 7.49
CA PRO A 86 -25.27 4.48 7.94
C PRO A 86 -24.70 4.82 9.32
N ALA A 87 -24.41 3.82 10.15
CA ALA A 87 -23.74 3.97 11.44
C ALA A 87 -22.22 4.13 11.35
N MET A 88 -21.61 3.98 10.14
CA MET A 88 -20.18 4.18 9.96
C MET A 88 -19.82 5.67 10.16
N PHE A 89 -19.06 5.92 11.22
CA PHE A 89 -18.59 7.25 11.57
C PHE A 89 -17.08 7.24 11.77
N GLY A 90 -16.36 8.01 10.94
CA GLY A 90 -14.91 8.08 10.93
C GLY A 90 -14.34 9.21 11.79
N TYR A 91 -13.19 8.95 12.40
CA TYR A 91 -12.36 9.95 13.06
C TYR A 91 -10.94 9.85 12.55
N ALA A 92 -10.34 10.98 12.13
CA ALA A 92 -8.96 11.01 11.63
C ALA A 92 -8.10 11.87 12.57
N CYS A 93 -6.90 11.39 12.90
CA CYS A 93 -5.96 12.13 13.73
C CYS A 93 -4.52 11.64 13.54
N TYR A 94 -3.57 12.50 13.89
CA TYR A 94 -2.21 12.08 14.17
C TYR A 94 -2.13 11.44 15.55
N THR A 95 -1.51 10.27 15.64
CA THR A 95 -1.42 9.49 16.88
C THR A 95 -0.77 10.28 18.01
N GLU A 96 0.37 10.93 17.75
CA GLU A 96 1.11 11.72 18.74
C GLU A 96 0.30 12.90 19.29
N ARG A 97 -0.53 13.53 18.47
CA ARG A 97 -1.36 14.67 18.89
C ARG A 97 -2.59 14.25 19.68
N PHE A 98 -3.12 13.07 19.35
CA PHE A 98 -4.35 12.56 19.95
C PHE A 98 -4.10 11.75 21.23
N ALA A 99 -3.10 10.88 21.21
CA ALA A 99 -2.87 9.89 22.27
C ALA A 99 -1.44 9.86 22.81
N GLY A 100 -0.50 10.54 22.15
CA GLY A 100 0.93 10.52 22.42
C GLY A 100 1.64 9.39 21.65
N ASP A 101 1.16 8.16 21.77
CA ASP A 101 1.67 6.96 21.11
C ASP A 101 0.54 5.93 20.89
N LEU A 102 0.86 4.77 20.32
CA LEU A 102 -0.11 3.71 20.08
C LEU A 102 -0.68 3.12 21.37
N ALA A 103 0.14 2.97 22.43
CA ALA A 103 -0.32 2.50 23.73
C ALA A 103 -1.29 3.50 24.37
N GLY A 104 -1.10 4.78 24.14
CA GLY A 104 -1.97 5.85 24.62
C GLY A 104 -3.39 5.84 24.06
N LEU A 105 -3.62 5.15 22.94
CA LEU A 105 -4.97 5.00 22.37
C LEU A 105 -5.94 4.33 23.33
N GLU A 106 -5.48 3.44 24.20
CA GLU A 106 -6.34 2.82 25.21
C GLU A 106 -7.01 3.84 26.13
N ARG A 107 -6.32 4.92 26.46
CA ARG A 107 -6.89 6.03 27.29
C ARG A 107 -7.88 6.90 26.53
N ARG A 108 -7.93 6.78 25.19
CA ARG A 108 -8.78 7.59 24.31
C ARG A 108 -9.98 6.83 23.77
N VAL A 109 -10.00 5.50 23.87
CA VAL A 109 -11.05 4.67 23.25
C VAL A 109 -12.45 4.99 23.75
N ASP A 110 -12.63 5.25 25.07
CA ASP A 110 -13.92 5.64 25.63
C ASP A 110 -14.44 6.99 25.08
N HIS A 111 -13.53 7.90 24.71
CA HIS A 111 -13.90 9.14 24.03
C HIS A 111 -14.41 8.86 22.62
N LEU A 112 -13.73 8.01 21.88
CA LEU A 112 -14.15 7.60 20.52
C LEU A 112 -15.51 6.88 20.54
N GLU A 113 -15.73 5.99 21.51
CA GLU A 113 -17.02 5.31 21.69
C GLU A 113 -18.17 6.30 22.00
N ARG A 114 -17.94 7.27 22.89
CA ARG A 114 -18.95 8.31 23.18
C ARG A 114 -19.28 9.19 21.98
N LEU A 115 -18.34 9.36 21.04
CA LEU A 115 -18.60 10.05 19.77
C LEU A 115 -19.30 9.15 18.74
N GLY A 116 -19.43 7.84 19.00
CA GLY A 116 -19.98 6.88 18.06
C GLY A 116 -19.00 6.50 16.93
N VAL A 117 -17.68 6.67 17.15
CA VAL A 117 -16.66 6.32 16.15
C VAL A 117 -16.61 4.82 15.94
N THR A 118 -16.72 4.38 14.70
CA THR A 118 -16.62 2.99 14.28
C THR A 118 -15.41 2.76 13.35
N TYR A 119 -14.69 3.82 13.02
CA TYR A 119 -13.58 3.82 12.08
C TYR A 119 -12.56 4.90 12.50
N LEU A 120 -11.36 4.48 12.89
CA LEU A 120 -10.29 5.39 13.28
C LEU A 120 -9.19 5.40 12.21
N HIS A 121 -8.96 6.54 11.60
CA HIS A 121 -7.86 6.78 10.68
C HIS A 121 -6.69 7.42 11.44
N LEU A 122 -5.64 6.65 11.65
CA LEU A 122 -4.37 7.14 12.14
C LEU A 122 -3.52 7.61 10.96
N MET A 123 -3.30 8.92 10.87
CA MET A 123 -2.48 9.55 9.84
C MET A 123 -1.02 9.08 9.99
N PRO A 124 -0.14 9.28 9.00
CA PRO A 124 1.03 8.42 8.77
C PRO A 124 1.75 7.93 10.01
N LEU A 125 1.81 6.62 10.19
CA LEU A 125 2.45 5.99 11.36
C LEU A 125 3.59 5.03 11.01
N LEU A 126 3.89 4.85 9.71
CA LEU A 126 5.06 4.08 9.28
C LEU A 126 6.32 4.94 9.38
N GLU A 127 7.50 4.31 9.46
CA GLU A 127 8.77 5.01 9.68
C GLU A 127 9.08 5.98 8.54
N PRO A 128 9.04 7.30 8.76
CA PRO A 128 9.43 8.28 7.76
C PRO A 128 10.94 8.52 7.80
N ARG A 129 11.45 9.29 6.83
CA ARG A 129 12.79 9.84 6.92
C ARG A 129 12.92 10.82 8.10
N GLU A 130 14.17 11.03 8.55
CA GLU A 130 14.49 12.04 9.57
C GLU A 130 14.43 13.45 8.99
N GLY A 131 14.13 14.44 9.83
CA GLY A 131 13.98 15.83 9.43
C GLY A 131 12.68 16.11 8.69
N ASP A 132 12.74 16.94 7.65
CA ASP A 132 11.58 17.24 6.82
C ASP A 132 11.08 15.98 6.12
N ASN A 133 9.86 15.58 6.40
CA ASN A 133 9.29 14.30 5.97
C ASN A 133 7.83 14.40 5.52
N ASP A 134 7.37 15.60 5.21
CA ASP A 134 6.01 15.85 4.73
C ASP A 134 4.93 15.26 5.68
N GLY A 135 5.06 15.52 6.99
CA GLY A 135 4.10 15.02 7.98
C GLY A 135 4.04 13.49 8.10
N GLY A 136 5.09 12.78 7.71
CA GLY A 136 5.21 11.33 7.73
C GLY A 136 4.97 10.66 6.37
N TYR A 137 4.64 11.42 5.32
CA TYR A 137 4.38 10.85 3.98
C TYR A 137 5.66 10.52 3.20
N ALA A 138 6.85 10.96 3.62
CA ALA A 138 8.11 10.48 3.07
C ALA A 138 8.57 9.20 3.79
N VAL A 139 8.00 8.06 3.41
CA VAL A 139 8.21 6.77 4.08
C VAL A 139 9.59 6.21 3.79
N LYS A 140 10.36 5.92 4.84
CA LYS A 140 11.67 5.29 4.79
C LYS A 140 11.58 3.76 4.94
N ASP A 141 10.62 3.26 5.72
CA ASP A 141 10.40 1.82 5.89
C ASP A 141 8.92 1.51 6.15
N TYR A 142 8.29 0.80 5.21
CA TYR A 142 6.89 0.35 5.33
C TYR A 142 6.69 -0.80 6.32
N ARG A 143 7.76 -1.48 6.72
CA ARG A 143 7.71 -2.62 7.64
C ARG A 143 7.95 -2.23 9.09
N ARG A 144 8.15 -0.94 9.36
CA ARG A 144 8.38 -0.39 10.70
C ARG A 144 7.38 0.70 11.03
N VAL A 145 6.97 0.73 12.29
CA VAL A 145 6.22 1.85 12.85
C VAL A 145 7.20 2.96 13.21
N ARG A 146 6.77 4.19 13.11
CA ARG A 146 7.52 5.37 13.55
C ARG A 146 7.95 5.20 15.01
N PRO A 147 9.27 5.27 15.35
CA PRO A 147 9.78 4.84 16.65
C PRO A 147 9.21 5.56 17.86
N ASP A 148 8.79 6.83 17.70
CA ASP A 148 8.17 7.61 18.76
C ASP A 148 6.70 7.22 19.03
N LEU A 149 6.09 6.43 18.14
CA LEU A 149 4.72 5.94 18.29
C LEU A 149 4.65 4.51 18.85
N GLY A 150 5.74 3.76 18.77
CA GLY A 150 5.82 2.37 19.20
C GLY A 150 6.41 1.46 18.13
N ASP A 151 6.08 0.18 18.19
CA ASP A 151 6.53 -0.83 17.25
C ASP A 151 5.38 -1.61 16.60
N ARG A 152 5.73 -2.71 15.91
CA ARG A 152 4.74 -3.58 15.23
C ARG A 152 3.82 -4.31 16.21
N ASP A 153 4.31 -4.63 17.39
CA ASP A 153 3.52 -5.33 18.42
C ASP A 153 2.57 -4.34 19.08
N ASP A 154 2.99 -3.09 19.28
CA ASP A 154 2.11 -1.99 19.71
C ASP A 154 1.00 -1.72 18.70
N LEU A 155 1.32 -1.71 17.39
CA LEU A 155 0.31 -1.57 16.32
C LEU A 155 -0.69 -2.72 16.35
N ARG A 156 -0.22 -3.97 16.52
CA ARG A 156 -1.09 -5.15 16.63
C ARG A 156 -1.99 -5.07 17.87
N ALA A 157 -1.44 -4.66 19.00
CA ALA A 157 -2.18 -4.49 20.24
C ALA A 157 -3.27 -3.40 20.08
N ALA A 158 -2.92 -2.25 19.54
CA ALA A 158 -3.86 -1.16 19.27
C ALA A 158 -4.98 -1.60 18.31
N ALA A 159 -4.64 -2.25 17.21
CA ALA A 159 -5.62 -2.77 16.25
C ALA A 159 -6.58 -3.79 16.89
N THR A 160 -6.05 -4.67 17.73
CA THR A 160 -6.83 -5.67 18.45
C THR A 160 -7.78 -5.03 19.46
N MET A 161 -7.29 -4.06 20.23
CA MET A 161 -8.07 -3.29 21.19
C MET A 161 -9.19 -2.52 20.51
N LEU A 162 -8.90 -1.78 19.45
CA LEU A 162 -9.90 -1.02 18.68
C LEU A 162 -10.97 -1.94 18.10
N ARG A 163 -10.57 -3.07 17.48
CA ARG A 163 -11.50 -4.07 16.94
C ARG A 163 -12.40 -4.66 18.02
N GLY A 164 -11.86 -4.91 19.22
CA GLY A 164 -12.64 -5.37 20.39
C GLY A 164 -13.72 -4.38 20.83
N ARG A 165 -13.55 -3.10 20.50
CA ARG A 165 -14.52 -2.01 20.74
C ARG A 165 -15.37 -1.66 19.51
N GLY A 166 -15.30 -2.47 18.45
CA GLY A 166 -16.06 -2.24 17.22
C GLY A 166 -15.53 -1.12 16.33
N ILE A 167 -14.29 -0.66 16.55
CA ILE A 167 -13.63 0.39 15.80
C ILE A 167 -12.63 -0.24 14.82
N SER A 168 -12.82 -0.01 13.52
CA SER A 168 -11.89 -0.47 12.48
C SER A 168 -10.71 0.47 12.35
N LEU A 169 -9.49 -0.07 12.27
CA LEU A 169 -8.28 0.72 12.08
C LEU A 169 -8.01 0.99 10.61
N CYS A 170 -7.84 2.27 10.27
CA CYS A 170 -7.32 2.74 8.99
C CYS A 170 -5.94 3.35 9.15
N VAL A 171 -5.06 3.08 8.18
CA VAL A 171 -3.73 3.72 8.08
C VAL A 171 -3.49 4.24 6.68
N ASP A 172 -2.64 5.27 6.58
CA ASP A 172 -2.14 5.73 5.28
C ASP A 172 -1.14 4.73 4.69
N LEU A 173 -1.22 4.54 3.39
CA LEU A 173 -0.26 3.80 2.59
C LEU A 173 0.14 4.66 1.40
N VAL A 174 1.35 5.21 1.46
CA VAL A 174 1.91 6.03 0.38
C VAL A 174 2.33 5.11 -0.76
N LEU A 175 1.71 5.26 -1.93
CA LEU A 175 1.96 4.36 -3.07
C LEU A 175 2.86 4.99 -4.12
N ASN A 176 2.77 6.32 -4.32
CA ASN A 176 3.45 6.97 -5.43
C ASN A 176 4.97 7.05 -5.24
N HIS A 177 5.44 7.22 -4.02
CA HIS A 177 6.84 7.54 -3.74
C HIS A 177 7.34 6.93 -2.43
N VAL A 178 8.65 6.92 -2.28
CA VAL A 178 9.34 6.60 -1.03
C VAL A 178 10.32 7.73 -0.68
N ALA A 179 10.76 7.78 0.58
CA ALA A 179 11.87 8.66 0.95
C ALA A 179 13.15 8.25 0.21
N ARG A 180 13.97 9.20 -0.17
CA ARG A 180 15.28 8.93 -0.79
C ARG A 180 16.23 8.11 0.10
N GLU A 181 15.95 7.99 1.39
CA GLU A 181 16.65 7.13 2.35
C GLU A 181 16.04 5.72 2.46
N HIS A 182 14.98 5.40 1.70
CA HIS A 182 14.41 4.06 1.66
C HIS A 182 15.45 3.03 1.18
N ALA A 183 15.37 1.81 1.71
CA ALA A 183 16.34 0.75 1.38
C ALA A 183 16.45 0.49 -0.13
N TRP A 184 15.36 0.62 -0.89
CA TRP A 184 15.37 0.49 -2.35
C TRP A 184 16.19 1.61 -3.02
N ALA A 185 16.03 2.85 -2.57
CA ALA A 185 16.78 3.99 -3.10
C ALA A 185 18.29 3.89 -2.74
N ALA A 186 18.60 3.44 -1.53
CA ALA A 186 19.98 3.17 -1.11
C ALA A 186 20.64 2.07 -1.96
N ALA A 187 19.92 0.98 -2.24
CA ALA A 187 20.43 -0.10 -3.10
C ALA A 187 20.62 0.36 -4.55
N ALA A 188 19.68 1.16 -5.09
CA ALA A 188 19.83 1.76 -6.41
C ALA A 188 21.09 2.62 -6.52
N ARG A 189 21.37 3.49 -5.54
CA ARG A 189 22.61 4.29 -5.44
C ARG A 189 23.85 3.43 -5.34
N ALA A 190 23.78 2.29 -4.65
CA ALA A 190 24.88 1.32 -4.55
C ALA A 190 25.12 0.54 -5.87
N GLY A 191 24.36 0.81 -6.92
CA GLY A 191 24.52 0.22 -8.25
C GLY A 191 23.69 -1.05 -8.48
N ASP A 192 22.76 -1.39 -7.58
CA ASP A 192 21.82 -2.49 -7.81
C ASP A 192 20.79 -2.11 -8.87
N ARG A 193 20.91 -2.74 -10.05
CA ARG A 193 20.02 -2.47 -11.18
C ARG A 193 18.58 -2.84 -10.92
N THR A 194 18.33 -3.89 -10.14
CA THR A 194 16.98 -4.32 -9.80
C THR A 194 16.22 -3.21 -9.08
N TYR A 195 16.87 -2.57 -8.10
CA TYR A 195 16.27 -1.47 -7.36
C TYR A 195 16.34 -0.13 -8.09
N ARG A 196 17.32 0.07 -9.01
CA ARG A 196 17.29 1.24 -9.89
C ARG A 196 16.03 1.25 -10.75
N ASP A 197 15.59 0.08 -11.23
CA ASP A 197 14.39 -0.07 -12.05
C ASP A 197 13.07 0.08 -11.25
N TYR A 198 13.15 0.31 -9.93
CA TYR A 198 11.99 0.72 -9.12
C TYR A 198 11.68 2.22 -9.25
N PHE A 199 12.59 2.99 -9.81
CA PHE A 199 12.51 4.44 -9.92
C PHE A 199 12.62 4.89 -11.37
N LEU A 200 12.02 6.03 -11.67
CA LEU A 200 12.17 6.71 -12.96
C LEU A 200 13.39 7.63 -12.90
N VAL A 201 14.49 7.16 -13.47
CA VAL A 201 15.80 7.86 -13.47
C VAL A 201 16.27 8.08 -14.89
N PHE A 202 16.63 9.32 -15.23
CA PHE A 202 17.05 9.76 -16.55
C PHE A 202 18.44 10.32 -16.52
N ASP A 203 19.27 10.01 -17.54
CA ASP A 203 20.67 10.43 -17.62
C ASP A 203 20.83 11.93 -17.97
N ASP A 204 19.83 12.51 -18.64
CA ASP A 204 19.81 13.93 -19.02
C ASP A 204 18.40 14.54 -18.89
N ARG A 205 18.27 15.83 -19.23
CA ARG A 205 16.98 16.57 -19.13
C ARG A 205 16.04 16.38 -20.31
N THR A 206 16.45 15.67 -21.37
CA THR A 206 15.64 15.56 -22.60
C THR A 206 14.25 14.98 -22.33
N THR A 207 14.18 13.84 -21.63
CA THR A 207 12.91 13.20 -21.27
C THR A 207 12.21 13.94 -20.13
N PRO A 208 12.87 14.32 -19.02
CA PRO A 208 12.30 15.18 -17.98
C PRO A 208 11.64 16.45 -18.52
N ASP A 209 12.33 17.24 -19.37
CA ASP A 209 11.77 18.48 -19.94
C ASP A 209 10.54 18.23 -20.82
N ALA A 210 10.53 17.10 -21.54
CA ALA A 210 9.36 16.71 -22.34
C ALA A 210 8.14 16.35 -21.45
N TYR A 211 8.36 15.75 -20.28
CA TYR A 211 7.30 15.51 -19.30
C TYR A 211 6.83 16.82 -18.65
N GLU A 212 7.75 17.67 -18.19
CA GLU A 212 7.44 18.94 -17.53
C GLU A 212 6.64 19.89 -18.41
N ALA A 213 6.68 19.73 -19.72
CA ALA A 213 5.83 20.51 -20.65
C ALA A 213 4.31 20.31 -20.42
N THR A 214 3.90 19.22 -19.76
CA THR A 214 2.49 18.89 -19.51
C THR A 214 2.18 18.61 -18.04
N LEU A 215 3.19 18.44 -17.19
CA LEU A 215 2.98 18.17 -15.75
C LEU A 215 2.57 19.45 -15.02
N PRO A 216 1.53 19.40 -14.17
CA PRO A 216 1.26 20.47 -13.22
C PRO A 216 2.25 20.38 -12.06
N GLU A 217 2.71 21.51 -11.56
CA GLU A 217 3.48 21.57 -10.34
C GLU A 217 2.55 21.42 -9.12
N VAL A 218 2.83 20.44 -8.26
CA VAL A 218 2.01 20.19 -7.06
C VAL A 218 2.33 21.22 -5.98
N PHE A 219 3.61 21.55 -5.79
CA PHE A 219 4.08 22.49 -4.78
C PHE A 219 4.98 23.58 -5.37
N PRO A 220 4.46 24.48 -6.24
CA PRO A 220 5.27 25.43 -6.97
C PRO A 220 6.09 26.39 -6.10
N ASP A 221 5.61 26.69 -4.87
CA ASP A 221 6.22 27.68 -4.00
C ASP A 221 7.48 27.17 -3.27
N PHE A 222 7.59 25.86 -3.00
CA PHE A 222 8.68 25.30 -2.18
C PHE A 222 9.33 24.04 -2.75
N ALA A 223 8.71 23.38 -3.72
CA ALA A 223 9.25 22.23 -4.42
C ALA A 223 8.94 22.34 -5.92
N PRO A 224 9.49 23.35 -6.63
CA PRO A 224 9.25 23.52 -8.06
C PRO A 224 9.95 22.45 -8.89
N GLY A 225 9.32 22.09 -10.01
CA GLY A 225 9.76 21.03 -10.90
C GLY A 225 9.33 19.63 -10.43
N SER A 226 9.59 18.64 -11.29
CA SER A 226 9.20 17.24 -11.02
C SER A 226 10.40 16.29 -11.11
N PHE A 227 11.61 16.80 -11.19
CA PHE A 227 12.82 15.99 -11.31
C PHE A 227 13.97 16.59 -10.51
N THR A 228 14.62 15.76 -9.70
CA THR A 228 15.77 16.15 -8.86
C THR A 228 17.01 15.38 -9.29
N TRP A 229 18.16 16.08 -9.41
CA TRP A 229 19.43 15.44 -9.70
C TRP A 229 19.95 14.70 -8.46
N ASP A 230 20.37 13.46 -8.63
CA ASP A 230 21.06 12.68 -7.61
C ASP A 230 22.50 12.35 -8.07
N ASP A 231 23.49 12.79 -7.28
CA ASP A 231 24.89 12.65 -7.62
C ASP A 231 25.38 11.19 -7.61
N GLU A 232 24.82 10.35 -6.72
CA GLU A 232 25.23 8.96 -6.60
C GLU A 232 24.66 8.10 -7.74
N LEU A 233 23.44 8.40 -8.20
CA LEU A 233 22.85 7.79 -9.39
C LEU A 233 23.38 8.38 -10.69
N ALA A 234 24.01 9.56 -10.64
CA ALA A 234 24.39 10.39 -11.78
C ALA A 234 23.20 10.57 -12.75
N GLY A 235 22.00 10.91 -12.22
CA GLY A 235 20.78 10.99 -13.00
C GLY A 235 19.68 11.83 -12.35
N TRP A 236 18.70 12.20 -13.18
CA TRP A 236 17.51 12.94 -12.79
C TRP A 236 16.44 11.95 -12.32
N VAL A 237 16.10 11.99 -11.03
CA VAL A 237 15.05 11.15 -10.44
C VAL A 237 13.73 11.89 -10.49
N TRP A 238 12.65 11.19 -10.80
CA TRP A 238 11.30 11.76 -10.73
C TRP A 238 10.90 12.03 -9.27
N THR A 239 10.47 13.27 -8.99
CA THR A 239 10.07 13.74 -7.66
C THR A 239 8.84 14.63 -7.79
N THR A 240 7.65 14.01 -7.85
CA THR A 240 6.38 14.75 -8.03
C THR A 240 6.11 15.75 -6.90
N PHE A 241 6.54 15.44 -5.67
CA PHE A 241 6.27 16.24 -4.48
C PHE A 241 7.54 16.97 -4.01
N ASN A 242 8.23 16.44 -3.02
CA ASN A 242 9.48 17.04 -2.52
C ASN A 242 10.70 16.32 -3.13
N ASP A 243 11.85 16.97 -3.16
CA ASP A 243 13.10 16.44 -3.69
C ASP A 243 13.59 15.15 -3.00
N TYR A 244 13.12 14.93 -1.78
CA TYR A 244 13.40 13.73 -0.98
C TYR A 244 12.33 12.63 -1.12
N GLN A 245 11.29 12.82 -1.94
CA GLN A 245 10.21 11.85 -2.23
C GLN A 245 10.38 11.35 -3.66
N TRP A 246 10.99 10.17 -3.82
CA TRP A 246 11.31 9.58 -5.10
C TRP A 246 10.15 8.75 -5.62
N ASP A 247 9.61 9.13 -6.77
CA ASP A 247 8.49 8.44 -7.40
C ASP A 247 8.89 7.03 -7.85
N LEU A 248 7.98 6.09 -7.62
CA LEU A 248 8.14 4.70 -8.00
C LEU A 248 7.64 4.46 -9.43
N ASP A 249 8.33 3.59 -10.16
CA ASP A 249 7.90 3.13 -11.48
C ASP A 249 6.89 1.98 -11.36
N TRP A 250 5.62 2.31 -11.38
CA TRP A 250 4.53 1.33 -11.34
C TRP A 250 4.34 0.55 -12.64
N SER A 251 5.07 0.88 -13.72
CA SER A 251 5.17 0.02 -14.89
C SER A 251 6.04 -1.21 -14.65
N ASN A 252 6.81 -1.21 -13.56
CA ASN A 252 7.60 -2.36 -13.09
C ASN A 252 6.74 -3.27 -12.18
N PRO A 253 6.39 -4.50 -12.60
CA PRO A 253 5.55 -5.40 -11.81
C PRO A 253 6.18 -5.81 -10.47
N ALA A 254 7.50 -5.68 -10.30
CA ALA A 254 8.15 -5.95 -9.02
C ALA A 254 7.69 -4.96 -7.94
N VAL A 255 7.47 -3.69 -8.28
CA VAL A 255 6.91 -2.68 -7.36
C VAL A 255 5.52 -3.09 -6.89
N LEU A 256 4.65 -3.55 -7.80
CA LEU A 256 3.32 -4.05 -7.45
C LEU A 256 3.40 -5.23 -6.48
N CYS A 257 4.34 -6.17 -6.69
CA CYS A 257 4.52 -7.33 -5.81
C CYS A 257 4.99 -6.93 -4.41
N GLU A 258 5.92 -5.97 -4.30
CA GLU A 258 6.37 -5.43 -3.01
C GLU A 258 5.21 -4.79 -2.22
N PHE A 259 4.40 -3.96 -2.88
CA PHE A 259 3.26 -3.35 -2.22
C PHE A 259 2.16 -4.35 -1.84
N ALA A 260 1.93 -5.38 -2.62
CA ALA A 260 1.05 -6.48 -2.23
C ALA A 260 1.53 -7.16 -0.93
N GLU A 261 2.84 -7.41 -0.81
CA GLU A 261 3.43 -7.99 0.40
C GLU A 261 3.31 -7.04 1.60
N ILE A 262 3.61 -5.74 1.42
CA ILE A 262 3.48 -4.71 2.46
C ILE A 262 2.03 -4.62 2.97
N ILE A 263 1.06 -4.53 2.07
CA ILE A 263 -0.37 -4.47 2.40
C ILE A 263 -0.78 -5.68 3.24
N LEU A 264 -0.43 -6.88 2.80
CA LEU A 264 -0.81 -8.11 3.49
C LEU A 264 -0.09 -8.27 4.83
N ALA A 265 1.17 -7.83 4.94
CA ALA A 265 1.91 -7.82 6.21
C ALA A 265 1.26 -6.89 7.23
N LEU A 266 0.85 -5.68 6.83
CA LEU A 266 0.13 -4.73 7.68
C LEU A 266 -1.29 -5.21 8.01
N ALA A 267 -1.98 -5.83 7.04
CA ALA A 267 -3.29 -6.45 7.26
C ALA A 267 -3.23 -7.57 8.32
N ASN A 268 -2.12 -8.31 8.39
CA ASN A 268 -1.87 -9.34 9.40
C ASN A 268 -1.46 -8.78 10.78
N LEU A 269 -1.17 -7.48 10.87
CA LEU A 269 -1.08 -6.75 12.14
C LEU A 269 -2.45 -6.25 12.62
N GLY A 270 -3.50 -6.37 11.81
CA GLY A 270 -4.85 -5.97 12.15
C GLY A 270 -5.31 -4.66 11.51
N VAL A 271 -4.55 -4.10 10.57
CA VAL A 271 -5.03 -2.99 9.75
C VAL A 271 -6.18 -3.47 8.86
N GLU A 272 -7.29 -2.76 8.89
CA GLU A 272 -8.53 -3.15 8.22
C GLU A 272 -8.85 -2.29 7.00
N VAL A 273 -8.36 -1.06 6.99
CA VAL A 273 -8.54 -0.11 5.88
C VAL A 273 -7.23 0.57 5.57
N PHE A 274 -6.89 0.66 4.28
CA PHE A 274 -5.75 1.45 3.81
C PHE A 274 -6.26 2.69 3.08
N ARG A 275 -5.83 3.88 3.51
CA ARG A 275 -5.97 5.06 2.68
C ARG A 275 -4.79 5.10 1.72
N LEU A 276 -5.08 4.97 0.44
CA LEU A 276 -4.08 4.99 -0.62
C LEU A 276 -3.72 6.43 -0.94
N ASP A 277 -2.59 6.87 -0.42
CA ASP A 277 -2.07 8.21 -0.59
C ASP A 277 -1.46 8.39 -1.98
N ALA A 278 -1.65 9.58 -2.55
CA ALA A 278 -1.10 10.00 -3.85
C ALA A 278 -1.40 9.01 -5.01
N ILE A 279 -2.49 8.25 -4.92
CA ILE A 279 -2.83 7.19 -5.88
C ILE A 279 -3.02 7.71 -7.30
N ALA A 280 -3.42 8.97 -7.47
CA ALA A 280 -3.63 9.58 -8.78
C ALA A 280 -2.35 9.61 -9.63
N PHE A 281 -1.18 9.61 -9.01
CA PHE A 281 0.11 9.85 -9.66
C PHE A 281 0.88 8.57 -10.04
N LEU A 282 0.34 7.37 -9.81
CA LEU A 282 1.11 6.13 -9.97
C LEU A 282 1.61 5.89 -11.38
N TRP A 283 0.85 6.28 -12.41
CA TRP A 283 1.20 5.97 -13.79
C TRP A 283 1.68 7.19 -14.56
N LYS A 284 2.87 7.07 -15.17
CA LYS A 284 3.50 8.16 -15.92
C LYS A 284 3.33 7.91 -17.42
N ARG A 285 2.64 8.84 -18.11
CA ARG A 285 2.42 8.78 -19.55
C ARG A 285 2.84 10.09 -20.21
N MET A 286 3.82 10.00 -21.11
CA MET A 286 4.30 11.18 -21.86
C MET A 286 3.16 11.91 -22.57
N GLY A 287 3.18 13.24 -22.47
CA GLY A 287 2.18 14.10 -23.11
C GLY A 287 0.85 14.20 -22.37
N THR A 288 0.78 13.68 -21.15
CA THR A 288 -0.36 13.85 -20.22
C THR A 288 0.09 14.58 -18.95
N ASP A 289 -0.86 14.90 -18.09
CA ASP A 289 -0.59 15.43 -16.75
C ASP A 289 -0.11 14.36 -15.75
N CYS A 290 -0.03 13.10 -16.17
CA CYS A 290 0.33 11.92 -15.34
C CYS A 290 -0.55 11.77 -14.08
N GLN A 291 -1.81 12.23 -14.13
CA GLN A 291 -2.78 12.07 -13.07
C GLN A 291 -3.97 11.25 -13.54
N ASN A 292 -4.50 10.43 -12.64
CA ASN A 292 -5.71 9.62 -12.86
C ASN A 292 -5.72 8.83 -14.17
N GLN A 293 -4.54 8.35 -14.60
CA GLN A 293 -4.44 7.56 -15.81
C GLN A 293 -5.21 6.23 -15.67
N PRO A 294 -5.77 5.68 -16.75
CA PRO A 294 -6.55 4.44 -16.71
C PRO A 294 -5.83 3.27 -16.04
N GLU A 295 -4.51 3.19 -16.19
CA GLU A 295 -3.67 2.14 -15.62
C GLU A 295 -3.68 2.12 -14.09
N VAL A 296 -3.91 3.27 -13.44
CA VAL A 296 -4.06 3.35 -11.98
C VAL A 296 -5.22 2.49 -11.48
N HIS A 297 -6.32 2.43 -12.24
CA HIS A 297 -7.46 1.59 -11.89
C HIS A 297 -7.13 0.11 -12.01
N GLU A 298 -6.35 -0.29 -13.00
CA GLU A 298 -5.94 -1.68 -13.20
C GLU A 298 -4.96 -2.14 -12.12
N LEU A 299 -3.97 -1.32 -11.76
CA LEU A 299 -3.06 -1.58 -10.64
C LEU A 299 -3.83 -1.71 -9.32
N THR A 300 -4.78 -0.80 -9.07
CA THR A 300 -5.64 -0.84 -7.87
C THR A 300 -6.52 -2.07 -7.85
N ARG A 301 -7.06 -2.49 -9.02
CA ARG A 301 -7.80 -3.74 -9.19
C ARG A 301 -6.95 -4.93 -8.79
N ALA A 302 -5.70 -5.01 -9.27
CA ALA A 302 -4.77 -6.09 -8.94
C ALA A 302 -4.49 -6.15 -7.42
N LEU A 303 -4.11 -5.04 -6.78
CA LEU A 303 -3.88 -4.96 -5.33
C LEU A 303 -5.12 -5.36 -4.52
N ARG A 304 -6.30 -4.86 -4.91
CA ARG A 304 -7.56 -5.19 -4.27
C ARG A 304 -7.89 -6.68 -4.41
N THR A 305 -7.59 -7.26 -5.56
CA THR A 305 -7.84 -8.68 -5.84
C THR A 305 -6.94 -9.56 -4.97
N VAL A 306 -5.66 -9.23 -4.84
CA VAL A 306 -4.74 -9.93 -3.93
C VAL A 306 -5.24 -9.86 -2.47
N ALA A 307 -5.69 -8.68 -2.02
CA ALA A 307 -6.28 -8.54 -0.70
C ALA A 307 -7.55 -9.39 -0.54
N ARG A 308 -8.43 -9.47 -1.54
CA ARG A 308 -9.64 -10.32 -1.52
C ARG A 308 -9.31 -11.82 -1.41
N ILE A 309 -8.20 -12.25 -1.98
CA ILE A 309 -7.75 -13.64 -1.89
C ILE A 309 -7.25 -13.94 -0.47
N ALA A 310 -6.36 -13.11 0.09
CA ALA A 310 -5.64 -13.41 1.33
C ALA A 310 -6.28 -12.83 2.60
N ALA A 311 -6.86 -11.63 2.51
CA ALA A 311 -7.37 -10.86 3.65
C ALA A 311 -8.67 -10.11 3.27
N PRO A 312 -9.78 -10.83 2.97
CA PRO A 312 -10.99 -10.25 2.37
C PRO A 312 -11.72 -9.23 3.26
N ALA A 313 -11.36 -9.12 4.53
CA ALA A 313 -11.86 -8.06 5.41
C ALA A 313 -11.26 -6.68 5.11
N VAL A 314 -10.15 -6.63 4.37
CA VAL A 314 -9.41 -5.39 4.06
C VAL A 314 -10.14 -4.57 2.99
N LEU A 315 -10.15 -3.27 3.19
CA LEU A 315 -10.67 -2.28 2.24
C LEU A 315 -9.61 -1.24 1.87
N PHE A 316 -9.80 -0.66 0.69
CA PHE A 316 -9.02 0.48 0.22
C PHE A 316 -9.91 1.73 0.12
N LYS A 317 -9.39 2.84 0.59
CA LYS A 317 -9.94 4.18 0.48
C LYS A 317 -8.95 5.02 -0.32
N ALA A 318 -9.31 5.36 -1.54
CA ALA A 318 -8.46 6.20 -2.39
C ALA A 318 -8.45 7.65 -1.87
N GLU A 319 -7.29 8.30 -1.93
CA GLU A 319 -7.23 9.75 -1.94
C GLU A 319 -7.71 10.24 -3.31
N ALA A 320 -8.80 10.99 -3.34
CA ALA A 320 -9.30 11.58 -4.57
C ALA A 320 -8.80 13.03 -4.68
N ILE A 321 -8.10 13.31 -5.77
CA ILE A 321 -7.80 14.67 -6.18
C ILE A 321 -8.94 15.10 -7.10
N VAL A 322 -9.70 16.11 -6.70
CA VAL A 322 -10.85 16.65 -7.44
C VAL A 322 -10.59 18.10 -7.83
#